data_9c66e959ad04c05704d0f28358b4c250
#
_entry.id   9c66e959ad04c05704d0f28358b4c250
#
_cell.length_a   1.000
_cell.length_b   1.000
_cell.length_c   1.000
_cell.angle_alpha   90.00
_cell.angle_beta   90.00
_cell.angle_gamma   90.00
#
_symmetry.space_group_name_H-M   'P 1'
#
loop_
_entity.id
_entity.type
_entity.pdbx_description
1 polymer ?
#
loop_
_entity_poly.entity_id
_entity_poly.type
_entity_poly.pdbx_seq_one_letter_code
_entity_poly.pdbx_strand_id
1 'polypeptide(L)'
;KARPQREAWVVLACRGNKVLLERRPPSGIWGGLWSLPEFPTRQHAAQWCREHLVGGSELQPEEPLKHAFSHFDYDINPLSVRCAGKAPALRDDDRYRWYDLAAPAAVGVPKPIATLLQRPRR
;
A
#
# COMPACT_ATOMS: atom_id res chain seq x y z
N LYS A 1 16.54 26.74 -3.61
CA LYS A 1 16.89 25.53 -4.33
C LYS A 1 15.81 24.47 -4.13
N ALA A 2 15.39 23.86 -5.20
CA ALA A 2 14.33 22.88 -5.15
C ALA A 2 14.76 21.67 -4.33
N ARG A 3 13.86 21.15 -3.49
CA ARG A 3 14.09 19.91 -2.75
C ARG A 3 13.98 18.74 -3.73
N PRO A 4 14.77 17.69 -3.53
CA PRO A 4 14.57 16.47 -4.31
C PRO A 4 13.15 15.95 -4.14
N GLN A 5 12.60 15.42 -5.22
CA GLN A 5 11.28 14.79 -5.19
C GLN A 5 11.41 13.32 -5.53
N ARG A 6 10.72 12.49 -4.77
CA ARG A 6 10.67 11.06 -4.99
C ARG A 6 9.23 10.64 -5.17
N GLU A 7 9.03 9.64 -5.96
CA GLU A 7 7.68 9.18 -6.32
C GLU A 7 7.59 7.68 -6.16
N ALA A 8 6.45 7.20 -5.68
CA ALA A 8 6.20 5.78 -5.57
C ALA A 8 4.74 5.48 -5.85
N TRP A 9 4.48 4.28 -6.30
CA TRP A 9 3.13 3.75 -6.48
C TRP A 9 2.88 2.71 -5.41
N VAL A 10 1.76 2.86 -4.70
CA VAL A 10 1.38 1.91 -3.64
C VAL A 10 0.09 1.22 -4.04
N VAL A 11 -0.04 -0.04 -3.65
CA VAL A 11 -1.20 -0.85 -4.00
C VAL A 11 -2.12 -0.99 -2.79
N LEU A 12 -3.37 -0.55 -2.96
CA LEU A 12 -4.45 -0.78 -2.00
C LEU A 12 -5.24 -2.01 -2.46
N ALA A 13 -4.74 -3.18 -2.11
CA ALA A 13 -5.40 -4.44 -2.44
C ALA A 13 -6.46 -4.74 -1.40
N CYS A 14 -7.72 -4.62 -1.79
CA CYS A 14 -8.87 -4.76 -0.89
C CYS A 14 -9.57 -6.10 -1.13
N ARG A 15 -9.93 -6.77 -0.04
CA ARG A 15 -10.69 -8.02 -0.08
C ARG A 15 -11.72 -7.94 1.05
N GLY A 16 -12.96 -7.59 0.69
CA GLY A 16 -13.95 -7.23 1.70
C GLY A 16 -13.50 -6.00 2.47
N ASN A 17 -13.49 -6.08 3.78
CA ASN A 17 -13.03 -5.00 4.67
C ASN A 17 -11.54 -5.06 4.97
N LYS A 18 -10.79 -5.93 4.27
CA LYS A 18 -9.38 -6.12 4.55
C LYS A 18 -8.51 -5.52 3.47
N VAL A 19 -7.36 -4.96 3.88
CA VAL A 19 -6.37 -4.39 2.98
C VAL A 19 -5.04 -5.08 3.24
N LEU A 20 -4.32 -5.40 2.18
CA LEU A 20 -3.01 -6.05 2.29
C LEU A 20 -1.96 -5.04 2.70
N LEU A 21 -1.28 -5.31 3.79
CA LEU A 21 -0.10 -4.56 4.23
C LEU A 21 1.14 -5.39 4.02
N GLU A 22 2.25 -4.69 3.77
CA GLU A 22 3.57 -5.30 3.65
C GLU A 22 4.51 -4.63 4.64
N ARG A 23 5.32 -5.42 5.35
CA ARG A 23 6.28 -4.88 6.28
C ARG A 23 7.47 -4.30 5.54
N ARG A 24 7.83 -3.06 5.88
CA ARG A 24 8.98 -2.40 5.28
C ARG A 24 10.28 -3.06 5.75
N PRO A 25 11.33 -3.05 4.90
CA PRO A 25 12.64 -3.52 5.32
C PRO A 25 13.11 -2.80 6.59
N PRO A 26 13.98 -3.43 7.40
CA PRO A 26 14.42 -2.81 8.67
C PRO A 26 15.12 -1.48 8.50
N SER A 27 15.71 -1.21 7.33
CA SER A 27 16.40 0.04 7.04
C SER A 27 15.67 0.78 5.92
N GLY A 28 15.97 2.08 5.78
CA GLY A 28 15.35 2.91 4.77
C GLY A 28 14.09 3.60 5.27
N ILE A 29 13.29 4.12 4.34
CA ILE A 29 12.08 4.85 4.66
C ILE A 29 11.12 3.95 5.43
N TRP A 30 10.68 4.43 6.62
CA TRP A 30 9.71 3.75 7.47
C TRP A 30 10.12 2.32 7.83
N GLY A 31 11.42 2.11 8.07
CA GLY A 31 11.97 0.78 8.35
C GLY A 31 11.22 0.03 9.44
N GLY A 32 10.86 -1.20 9.15
CA GLY A 32 10.16 -2.08 10.09
C GLY A 32 8.68 -1.82 10.27
N LEU A 33 8.14 -0.72 9.74
CA LEU A 33 6.72 -0.42 9.84
C LEU A 33 5.92 -1.20 8.77
N TRP A 34 4.64 -1.38 9.04
CA TRP A 34 3.70 -1.96 8.07
C TRP A 34 3.20 -0.85 7.15
N SER A 35 3.21 -1.11 5.85
CA SER A 35 2.81 -0.13 4.85
C SER A 35 2.08 -0.86 3.72
N LEU A 36 1.74 -0.12 2.67
CA LEU A 36 1.19 -0.73 1.46
C LEU A 36 2.35 -1.22 0.57
N PRO A 37 2.14 -2.30 -0.21
CA PRO A 37 3.15 -2.70 -1.19
C PRO A 37 3.50 -1.52 -2.09
N GLU A 38 4.79 -1.28 -2.28
CA GLU A 38 5.30 -0.06 -2.91
C GLU A 38 6.21 -0.41 -4.08
N PHE A 39 6.09 0.35 -5.15
CA PHE A 39 6.79 0.10 -6.41
C PHE A 39 7.31 1.39 -7.01
N PRO A 40 8.43 1.33 -7.75
CA PRO A 40 9.01 2.54 -8.38
C PRO A 40 8.22 3.03 -9.58
N THR A 41 7.41 2.18 -10.21
CA THR A 41 6.59 2.55 -11.36
C THR A 41 5.23 1.89 -11.30
N ARG A 42 4.28 2.45 -12.06
CA ARG A 42 2.96 1.84 -12.20
C ARG A 42 3.03 0.45 -12.83
N GLN A 43 3.93 0.27 -13.80
CA GLN A 43 4.09 -1.02 -14.47
C GLN A 43 4.55 -2.10 -13.50
N HIS A 44 5.49 -1.77 -12.61
CA HIS A 44 5.92 -2.73 -11.59
C HIS A 44 4.78 -3.11 -10.66
N ALA A 45 3.97 -2.12 -10.26
CA ALA A 45 2.80 -2.38 -9.43
C ALA A 45 1.80 -3.30 -10.14
N ALA A 46 1.51 -3.03 -11.40
CA ALA A 46 0.58 -3.84 -12.18
C ALA A 46 1.09 -5.27 -12.35
N GLN A 47 2.37 -5.44 -12.63
CA GLN A 47 2.97 -6.76 -12.78
C GLN A 47 2.88 -7.56 -11.48
N TRP A 48 3.21 -6.92 -10.35
CA TRP A 48 3.13 -7.57 -9.04
C TRP A 48 1.69 -8.03 -8.76
N CYS A 49 0.71 -7.20 -9.08
CA CYS A 49 -0.70 -7.56 -8.88
C CYS A 49 -1.08 -8.78 -9.72
N ARG A 50 -0.65 -8.83 -10.98
CA ARG A 50 -0.93 -9.99 -11.84
C ARG A 50 -0.29 -11.27 -11.30
N GLU A 51 0.89 -11.15 -10.71
CA GLU A 51 1.64 -12.32 -10.21
C GLU A 51 1.13 -12.81 -8.86
N HIS A 52 0.62 -11.93 -8.01
CA HIS A 52 0.36 -12.25 -6.61
C HIS A 52 -1.10 -12.13 -6.18
N LEU A 53 -1.94 -11.44 -6.95
CA LEU A 53 -3.34 -11.23 -6.57
C LEU A 53 -4.27 -11.97 -7.53
N VAL A 54 -5.01 -12.93 -6.99
CA VAL A 54 -5.95 -13.72 -7.78
C VAL A 54 -7.29 -13.01 -7.87
N GLY A 55 -7.85 -12.95 -9.08
CA GLY A 55 -9.17 -12.37 -9.30
C GLY A 55 -9.24 -10.89 -9.05
N GLY A 56 -8.11 -10.19 -9.19
CA GLY A 56 -8.06 -8.76 -9.00
C GLY A 56 -8.78 -8.00 -10.10
N SER A 57 -9.45 -6.92 -9.72
CA SER A 57 -10.04 -5.99 -10.67
C SER A 57 -8.94 -5.19 -11.36
N GLU A 58 -9.34 -4.35 -12.32
CA GLU A 58 -8.42 -3.41 -12.91
C GLU A 58 -7.91 -2.40 -11.86
N LEU A 59 -6.66 -1.98 -11.98
CA LEU A 59 -6.09 -0.99 -11.08
C LEU A 59 -6.74 0.37 -11.31
N GLN A 60 -7.20 1.00 -10.23
CA GLN A 60 -7.83 2.31 -10.27
C GLN A 60 -6.94 3.33 -9.55
N PRO A 61 -6.46 4.37 -10.26
CA PRO A 61 -5.72 5.44 -9.59
C PRO A 61 -6.61 6.17 -8.59
N GLU A 62 -6.04 6.51 -7.44
CA GLU A 62 -6.72 7.34 -6.45
C GLU A 62 -5.94 8.64 -6.25
N GLU A 63 -6.52 9.56 -5.48
CA GLU A 63 -5.92 10.86 -5.23
C GLU A 63 -4.53 10.71 -4.64
N PRO A 64 -3.50 11.29 -5.26
CA PRO A 64 -2.14 11.22 -4.72
C PRO A 64 -2.03 11.91 -3.37
N LEU A 65 -1.05 11.47 -2.59
CA LEU A 65 -0.76 12.03 -1.28
C LEU A 65 0.69 12.49 -1.27
N LYS A 66 0.94 13.65 -0.68
CA LYS A 66 2.30 14.17 -0.54
C LYS A 66 2.73 14.12 0.91
N HIS A 67 3.99 13.75 1.11
CA HIS A 67 4.60 13.74 2.44
C HIS A 67 5.97 14.38 2.38
N ALA A 68 6.23 15.34 3.27
CA ALA A 68 7.51 16.04 3.31
C ALA A 68 8.41 15.37 4.35
N PHE A 69 9.52 14.80 3.89
CA PHE A 69 10.61 14.42 4.77
C PHE A 69 11.59 15.59 4.92
N SER A 70 12.54 15.49 5.86
CA SER A 70 13.51 16.58 6.05
C SER A 70 14.34 16.86 4.80
N HIS A 71 14.64 15.83 4.00
CA HIS A 71 15.58 15.95 2.90
C HIS A 71 14.92 15.85 1.53
N PHE A 72 13.65 15.46 1.44
CA PHE A 72 12.97 15.32 0.15
C PHE A 72 11.46 15.29 0.35
N ASP A 73 10.75 15.56 -0.75
CA ASP A 73 9.30 15.41 -0.81
C ASP A 73 8.95 14.07 -1.46
N TYR A 74 7.92 13.43 -0.93
CA TYR A 74 7.53 12.10 -1.36
C TYR A 74 6.11 12.13 -1.91
N ASP A 75 5.97 11.80 -3.19
CA ASP A 75 4.67 11.72 -3.85
C ASP A 75 4.24 10.26 -3.87
N ILE A 76 3.12 9.99 -3.22
CA ILE A 76 2.56 8.64 -3.10
C ILE A 76 1.35 8.55 -4.02
N ASN A 77 1.42 7.66 -5.01
CA ASN A 77 0.36 7.45 -5.99
C ASN A 77 -0.37 6.15 -5.67
N PRO A 78 -1.58 6.21 -5.06
CA PRO A 78 -2.29 5.00 -4.71
C PRO A 78 -2.97 4.40 -5.94
N LEU A 79 -2.91 3.07 -6.02
CA LEU A 79 -3.64 2.29 -7.01
C LEU A 79 -4.49 1.28 -6.25
N SER A 80 -5.80 1.36 -6.39
CA SER A 80 -6.68 0.42 -5.71
C SER A 80 -7.04 -0.74 -6.61
N VAL A 81 -7.16 -1.92 -6.02
CA VAL A 81 -7.57 -3.13 -6.69
C VAL A 81 -8.46 -3.93 -5.74
N ARG A 82 -9.56 -4.43 -6.27
CA ARG A 82 -10.46 -5.27 -5.50
C ARG A 82 -10.18 -6.72 -5.83
N CYS A 83 -9.82 -7.49 -4.81
CA CYS A 83 -9.53 -8.91 -4.97
C CYS A 83 -10.79 -9.73 -4.73
N ALA A 84 -11.00 -10.72 -5.57
CA ALA A 84 -12.12 -11.66 -5.45
C ALA A 84 -11.61 -13.00 -4.93
N GLY A 85 -12.54 -13.88 -4.57
CA GLY A 85 -12.21 -15.22 -4.15
C GLY A 85 -12.28 -15.41 -2.64
N LYS A 86 -12.32 -16.66 -2.23
CA LYS A 86 -12.51 -17.02 -0.83
C LYS A 86 -11.21 -17.03 -0.04
N ALA A 87 -10.11 -17.35 -0.71
CA ALA A 87 -8.80 -17.42 -0.05
C ALA A 87 -7.84 -16.46 -0.74
N PRO A 88 -7.07 -15.65 0.00
CA PRO A 88 -6.08 -14.78 -0.60
C PRO A 88 -4.90 -15.60 -1.15
N ALA A 89 -4.33 -15.14 -2.27
CA ALA A 89 -3.10 -15.73 -2.79
C ALA A 89 -1.92 -15.47 -1.84
N LEU A 90 -1.93 -14.31 -1.20
CA LEU A 90 -0.96 -13.97 -0.16
C LEU A 90 -1.63 -14.14 1.20
N ARG A 91 -0.91 -14.79 2.12
CA ARG A 91 -1.40 -15.05 3.48
C ARG A 91 -0.61 -14.24 4.49
N ASP A 92 -1.20 -14.09 5.67
CA ASP A 92 -0.52 -13.46 6.79
C ASP A 92 0.77 -14.22 7.12
N ASP A 93 1.87 -13.50 7.20
CA ASP A 93 3.16 -14.03 7.59
C ASP A 93 4.02 -12.89 8.13
N ASP A 94 5.35 -13.05 8.18
CA ASP A 94 6.24 -12.02 8.68
C ASP A 94 6.34 -10.82 7.72
N ARG A 95 5.97 -10.99 6.48
CA ARG A 95 6.10 -9.96 5.45
C ARG A 95 4.76 -9.33 5.09
N TYR A 96 3.67 -10.09 5.09
CA TYR A 96 2.35 -9.62 4.64
C TYR A 96 1.31 -9.81 5.73
N ARG A 97 0.32 -8.91 5.75
CA ARG A 97 -0.80 -8.99 6.69
C ARG A 97 -2.05 -8.43 6.02
N TRP A 98 -3.15 -9.18 6.11
CA TRP A 98 -4.47 -8.67 5.74
C TRP A 98 -5.04 -7.91 6.93
N TYR A 99 -5.04 -6.59 6.81
CA TYR A 99 -5.45 -5.67 7.88
C TYR A 99 -6.94 -5.40 7.78
N ASP A 100 -7.69 -5.68 8.85
CA ASP A 100 -9.15 -5.50 8.89
C ASP A 100 -9.46 -4.05 9.25
N LEU A 101 -10.04 -3.31 8.29
CA LEU A 101 -10.42 -1.91 8.50
C LEU A 101 -11.59 -1.77 9.48
N ALA A 102 -12.45 -2.79 9.58
CA ALA A 102 -13.59 -2.77 10.49
C ALA A 102 -13.19 -3.09 11.93
N ALA A 103 -12.06 -3.75 12.12
CA ALA A 103 -11.54 -4.11 13.44
C ALA A 103 -10.05 -3.83 13.48
N PRO A 104 -9.64 -2.56 13.50
CA PRO A 104 -8.23 -2.20 13.39
C PRO A 104 -7.41 -2.77 14.55
N ALA A 105 -6.32 -3.45 14.22
CA ALA A 105 -5.36 -3.93 15.19
C ALA A 105 -4.27 -2.87 15.40
N ALA A 106 -3.61 -2.93 16.55
CA ALA A 106 -2.50 -2.02 16.85
C ALA A 106 -1.25 -2.46 16.08
N VAL A 107 -1.05 -1.91 14.89
CA VAL A 107 0.17 -2.14 14.11
C VAL A 107 0.79 -0.79 13.79
N GLY A 108 2.13 -0.76 13.73
CA GLY A 108 2.84 0.46 13.37
C GLY A 108 2.72 0.73 11.89
N VAL A 109 2.06 1.84 11.55
CA VAL A 109 1.82 2.27 10.17
C VAL A 109 2.25 3.72 10.05
N PRO A 110 2.97 4.12 8.97
CA PRO A 110 3.29 5.53 8.75
C PRO A 110 2.03 6.38 8.62
N LYS A 111 2.10 7.62 9.07
CA LYS A 111 0.94 8.51 9.07
C LYS A 111 0.32 8.69 7.69
N PRO A 112 1.08 8.91 6.59
CA PRO A 112 0.44 9.02 5.27
C PRO A 112 -0.29 7.76 4.85
N ILE A 113 0.23 6.59 5.20
CA ILE A 113 -0.43 5.32 4.90
C ILE A 113 -1.70 5.18 5.73
N ALA A 114 -1.64 5.55 7.01
CA ALA A 114 -2.84 5.56 7.85
C ALA A 114 -3.93 6.46 7.25
N THR A 115 -3.55 7.61 6.70
CA THR A 115 -4.48 8.51 6.03
C THR A 115 -5.14 7.81 4.83
N LEU A 116 -4.37 7.09 4.01
CA LEU A 116 -4.91 6.34 2.89
C LEU A 116 -5.88 5.25 3.34
N LEU A 117 -5.55 4.54 4.42
CA LEU A 117 -6.40 3.49 4.95
C LEU A 117 -7.73 4.02 5.49
N GLN A 118 -7.77 5.28 5.92
CA GLN A 118 -8.97 5.92 6.46
C GLN A 118 -9.88 6.50 5.39
N ARG A 119 -9.44 6.58 4.14
CA ARG A 119 -10.29 7.08 3.06
C ARG A 119 -11.48 6.15 2.85
N PRO A 120 -12.67 6.70 2.54
CA PRO A 120 -13.83 5.84 2.27
C PRO A 120 -13.57 4.86 1.14
N ARG A 121 -14.05 3.63 1.31
CA ARG A 121 -13.95 2.58 0.29
C ARG A 121 -15.35 2.28 -0.25
N ARG A 122 -15.41 2.07 -1.56
CA ARG A 122 -16.67 1.73 -2.24
C ARG A 122 -16.85 0.24 -2.33
#